data_2cfc5f32556e328d3c9b050d82452aa9
#
_entry.id   2cfc5f32556e328d3c9b050d82452aa9
#
_cell.length_a   1.000
_cell.length_b   1.000
_cell.length_c   1.000
_cell.angle_alpha   90.00
_cell.angle_beta   90.00
_cell.angle_gamma   90.00
#
_symmetry.space_group_name_H-M   'P 1'
#
loop_
_entity.id
_entity.type
_entity.pdbx_description
1 polymer ?
#
loop_
_entity_poly.entity_id
_entity_poly.type
_entity_poly.pdbx_seq_one_letter_code
_entity_poly.pdbx_strand_id
1 'polypeptide(L)'
;GLFGRVNYNYKQKYHASFTIRRDASSKFGKNVRWATFPSYAIGYTFSEEPFMDWARSVLDFGKIRVSYGKSGKQFDQPYISHGLLTVSSPFLGHPTVQPEWSQGLMNDKLTWEETKQFDLGLDLDFFQHEVNITVDYYHRLTDKLLYNITLPGNYSGYQRQWQNAYAIVNSGIEFMVKWDIIRKEKLTWNMSFNIARNWNRLKKSTNGMDFQNFNGVENFNNNLSVIGKALNGIYVYKDKGYYNSESEIPSYYLNGTRVYTYGSNIYQF
;
A
#
# COMPACT_ATOMS: atom_id res chain seq x y z
N GLY A 1 4.32 -24.63 -4.21
CA GLY A 1 5.38 -23.64 -4.39
C GLY A 1 6.76 -24.27 -4.37
N LEU A 2 7.67 -23.59 -5.02
CA LEU A 2 9.10 -23.93 -5.05
C LEU A 2 9.88 -22.69 -4.62
N PHE A 3 10.95 -22.85 -3.86
CA PHE A 3 11.84 -21.73 -3.54
C PHE A 3 13.29 -22.16 -3.53
N GLY A 4 14.17 -21.22 -3.83
CA GLY A 4 15.62 -21.37 -3.73
C GLY A 4 16.22 -20.09 -3.13
N ARG A 5 17.27 -20.25 -2.33
CA ARG A 5 18.03 -19.13 -1.75
C ARG A 5 19.52 -19.39 -1.86
N VAL A 6 20.26 -18.37 -2.23
CA VAL A 6 21.70 -18.34 -2.23
C VAL A 6 22.14 -17.18 -1.36
N ASN A 7 23.04 -17.45 -0.42
CA ASN A 7 23.69 -16.43 0.41
C ASN A 7 25.19 -16.48 0.15
N TYR A 8 25.77 -15.33 -0.01
CA TYR A 8 27.19 -15.15 -0.20
C TYR A 8 27.73 -14.17 0.81
N ASN A 9 28.83 -14.54 1.45
CA ASN A 9 29.55 -13.69 2.39
C ASN A 9 31.02 -13.71 2.04
N TYR A 10 31.61 -12.54 1.83
CA TYR A 10 33.04 -12.43 1.55
C TYR A 10 33.70 -11.55 2.58
N LYS A 11 34.68 -12.12 3.29
CA LYS A 11 35.48 -11.46 4.34
C LYS A 11 34.65 -10.79 5.43
N GLN A 12 33.42 -11.23 5.66
CA GLN A 12 32.45 -10.62 6.57
C GLN A 12 32.12 -9.14 6.26
N LYS A 13 32.61 -8.62 5.14
CA LYS A 13 32.39 -7.25 4.69
C LYS A 13 31.28 -7.14 3.66
N TYR A 14 31.27 -8.05 2.70
CA TYR A 14 30.33 -8.04 1.59
C TYR A 14 29.33 -9.19 1.73
N HIS A 15 28.09 -8.84 1.86
CA HIS A 15 26.99 -9.81 2.00
C HIS A 15 26.06 -9.68 0.81
N ALA A 16 25.70 -10.80 0.21
CA ALA A 16 24.70 -10.83 -0.84
C ALA A 16 23.73 -12.00 -0.60
N SER A 17 22.46 -11.77 -0.81
CA SER A 17 21.42 -12.79 -0.75
C SER A 17 20.52 -12.67 -1.96
N PHE A 18 20.27 -13.80 -2.60
CA PHE A 18 19.29 -13.92 -3.66
C PHE A 18 18.27 -14.99 -3.28
N THR A 19 17.00 -14.67 -3.36
CA THR A 19 15.92 -15.65 -3.15
C THR A 19 14.96 -15.58 -4.33
N ILE A 20 14.55 -16.73 -4.81
CA ILE A 20 13.48 -16.85 -5.78
C ILE A 20 12.43 -17.80 -5.25
N ARG A 21 11.16 -17.38 -5.31
CA ARG A 21 10.01 -18.20 -4.95
C ARG A 21 9.02 -18.20 -6.11
N ARG A 22 8.49 -19.36 -6.41
CA ARG A 22 7.45 -19.54 -7.41
C ARG A 22 6.29 -20.29 -6.79
N ASP A 23 5.14 -19.65 -6.75
CA ASP A 23 3.92 -20.18 -6.13
C ASP A 23 2.80 -20.32 -7.15
N ALA A 24 1.91 -21.26 -6.88
CA ALA A 24 0.67 -21.42 -7.62
C ALA A 24 -0.52 -21.52 -6.68
N SER A 25 -1.67 -21.02 -7.11
CA SER A 25 -2.92 -21.17 -6.40
C SER A 25 -4.04 -21.61 -7.33
N SER A 26 -4.82 -22.59 -6.89
CA SER A 26 -6.00 -23.07 -7.62
C SER A 26 -7.15 -22.06 -7.62
N LYS A 27 -7.07 -21.02 -6.79
CA LYS A 27 -8.07 -19.94 -6.72
C LYS A 27 -8.07 -19.08 -7.98
N PHE A 28 -6.99 -19.08 -8.74
CA PHE A 28 -6.83 -18.29 -9.97
C PHE A 28 -7.16 -19.09 -11.23
N GLY A 29 -7.52 -18.41 -12.29
CA GLY A 29 -7.71 -18.99 -13.62
C GLY A 29 -6.43 -19.70 -14.13
N LYS A 30 -6.58 -20.64 -15.06
CA LYS A 30 -5.47 -21.51 -15.54
C LYS A 30 -4.21 -20.73 -15.92
N ASN A 31 -4.37 -19.60 -16.60
CA ASN A 31 -3.27 -18.84 -17.20
C ASN A 31 -2.52 -17.92 -16.20
N VAL A 32 -3.08 -17.69 -15.01
CA VAL A 32 -2.57 -16.74 -14.02
C VAL A 32 -2.30 -17.36 -12.64
N ARG A 33 -2.32 -18.70 -12.57
CA ARG A 33 -2.11 -19.45 -11.32
C ARG A 33 -0.72 -19.27 -10.74
N TRP A 34 0.28 -19.28 -11.61
CA TRP A 34 1.68 -19.23 -11.22
C TRP A 34 2.18 -17.79 -11.15
N ALA A 35 2.88 -17.48 -10.06
CA ALA A 35 3.59 -16.22 -9.91
C ALA A 35 5.00 -16.45 -9.37
N THR A 36 5.93 -15.59 -9.76
CA THR A 36 7.34 -15.66 -9.36
C THR A 36 7.71 -14.39 -8.58
N PHE A 37 8.37 -14.62 -7.44
CA PHE A 37 8.69 -13.60 -6.46
C PHE A 37 10.19 -13.62 -6.17
N PRO A 38 11.01 -12.86 -6.92
CA PRO A 38 12.42 -12.70 -6.63
C PRO A 38 12.66 -11.68 -5.52
N SER A 39 13.75 -11.85 -4.76
CA SER A 39 14.27 -10.86 -3.85
C SER A 39 15.78 -10.87 -3.82
N TYR A 40 16.37 -9.68 -3.64
CA TYR A 40 17.80 -9.42 -3.61
C TYR A 40 18.11 -8.60 -2.37
N ALA A 41 19.19 -8.92 -1.70
CA ALA A 41 19.71 -8.10 -0.61
C ALA A 41 21.23 -8.03 -0.70
N ILE A 42 21.76 -6.83 -0.47
CA ILE A 42 23.19 -6.57 -0.40
C ILE A 42 23.45 -5.83 0.91
N GLY A 43 24.50 -6.25 1.61
CA GLY A 43 25.02 -5.60 2.80
C GLY A 43 26.50 -5.33 2.64
N TYR A 44 26.93 -4.15 3.06
CA TYR A 44 28.33 -3.75 3.07
C TYR A 44 28.72 -3.22 4.43
N THR A 45 29.63 -3.94 5.11
CA THR A 45 30.20 -3.54 6.40
C THR A 45 31.41 -2.67 6.12
N PHE A 46 31.20 -1.36 6.02
CA PHE A 46 32.24 -0.40 5.64
C PHE A 46 33.19 -0.08 6.78
N SER A 47 32.79 -0.28 8.05
CA SER A 47 33.68 -0.10 9.21
C SER A 47 34.92 -1.00 9.19
N GLU A 48 34.86 -2.13 8.50
CA GLU A 48 35.96 -3.08 8.36
C GLU A 48 36.97 -2.68 7.28
N GLU A 49 36.75 -1.58 6.58
CA GLU A 49 37.64 -1.14 5.51
C GLU A 49 38.79 -0.27 6.04
N PRO A 50 39.99 -0.33 5.42
CA PRO A 50 41.15 0.43 5.86
C PRO A 50 40.93 1.95 5.87
N PHE A 51 40.09 2.48 4.99
CA PHE A 51 39.79 3.91 4.96
C PHE A 51 39.01 4.39 6.19
N MET A 52 38.45 3.47 6.99
CA MET A 52 37.72 3.78 8.23
C MET A 52 38.60 3.63 9.48
N ASP A 53 39.88 3.29 9.35
CA ASP A 53 40.77 3.08 10.50
C ASP A 53 40.85 4.29 11.43
N TRP A 54 40.75 5.50 10.90
CA TRP A 54 40.72 6.74 11.68
C TRP A 54 39.48 6.85 12.61
N ALA A 55 38.38 6.19 12.28
CA ALA A 55 37.13 6.25 13.04
C ALA A 55 37.00 5.11 14.06
N ARG A 56 37.85 4.10 14.05
CA ARG A 56 37.74 2.89 14.89
C ARG A 56 37.76 3.16 16.40
N SER A 57 38.26 4.32 16.85
CA SER A 57 38.17 4.70 18.26
C SER A 57 36.78 5.09 18.72
N VAL A 58 35.88 5.38 17.78
CA VAL A 58 34.50 5.87 18.05
C VAL A 58 33.46 4.99 17.40
N LEU A 59 33.70 4.56 16.15
CA LEU A 59 32.76 3.72 15.36
C LEU A 59 33.24 2.28 15.39
N ASP A 60 32.55 1.42 16.14
CA ASP A 60 32.86 0.00 16.26
C ASP A 60 32.30 -0.82 15.11
N PHE A 61 31.09 -0.43 14.59
CA PHE A 61 30.44 -1.12 13.51
C PHE A 61 29.68 -0.14 12.63
N GLY A 62 29.79 -0.31 11.33
CA GLY A 62 29.06 0.45 10.33
C GLY A 62 28.71 -0.41 9.14
N LYS A 63 27.39 -0.52 8.84
CA LYS A 63 26.88 -1.35 7.75
C LYS A 63 25.77 -0.64 7.00
N ILE A 64 25.88 -0.67 5.68
CA ILE A 64 24.79 -0.27 4.77
C ILE A 64 24.09 -1.52 4.26
N ARG A 65 22.78 -1.50 4.23
CA ARG A 65 21.91 -2.56 3.72
C ARG A 65 21.02 -2.03 2.63
N VAL A 66 20.94 -2.75 1.52
CA VAL A 66 20.02 -2.46 0.42
C VAL A 66 19.27 -3.75 0.09
N SER A 67 17.96 -3.68 0.02
CA SER A 67 17.17 -4.81 -0.45
C SER A 67 16.10 -4.38 -1.44
N TYR A 68 15.76 -5.29 -2.34
CA TYR A 68 14.64 -5.17 -3.23
C TYR A 68 13.96 -6.53 -3.37
N GLY A 69 12.66 -6.56 -3.18
CA GLY A 69 11.91 -7.80 -3.26
C GLY A 69 10.52 -7.61 -3.86
N LYS A 70 10.06 -8.71 -4.47
CA LYS A 70 8.68 -8.85 -4.93
C LYS A 70 8.00 -9.93 -4.10
N SER A 71 6.79 -9.67 -3.61
CA SER A 71 5.93 -10.64 -2.94
C SER A 71 4.53 -10.62 -3.54
N GLY A 72 3.79 -11.68 -3.35
CA GLY A 72 2.42 -11.81 -3.84
C GLY A 72 1.46 -12.22 -2.73
N LYS A 73 0.24 -11.72 -2.82
CA LYS A 73 -0.88 -12.15 -1.99
C LYS A 73 -1.97 -12.74 -2.88
N GLN A 74 -2.48 -13.91 -2.51
CA GLN A 74 -3.68 -14.48 -3.10
C GLN A 74 -4.92 -13.92 -2.37
N PHE A 75 -6.07 -13.97 -3.01
CA PHE A 75 -7.32 -13.67 -2.35
C PHE A 75 -7.81 -14.84 -1.48
N ASP A 76 -8.61 -14.51 -0.46
CA ASP A 76 -9.00 -15.50 0.55
C ASP A 76 -10.22 -16.34 0.09
N GLN A 77 -11.13 -15.74 -0.67
CA GLN A 77 -12.35 -16.42 -1.12
C GLN A 77 -12.06 -17.38 -2.28
N PRO A 78 -12.52 -18.64 -2.22
CA PRO A 78 -12.41 -19.57 -3.35
C PRO A 78 -13.41 -19.22 -4.46
N TYR A 79 -13.10 -19.66 -5.67
CA TYR A 79 -13.98 -19.61 -6.85
C TYR A 79 -14.39 -18.23 -7.37
N ILE A 80 -13.85 -17.11 -6.85
CA ILE A 80 -14.17 -15.75 -7.35
C ILE A 80 -13.86 -15.60 -8.84
N SER A 81 -12.84 -16.29 -9.34
CA SER A 81 -12.48 -16.27 -10.76
C SER A 81 -13.43 -17.06 -11.66
N HIS A 82 -14.37 -17.80 -11.06
CA HIS A 82 -15.34 -18.64 -11.76
C HIS A 82 -16.74 -18.06 -11.57
N GLY A 83 -17.61 -18.22 -12.58
CA GLY A 83 -19.03 -17.94 -12.42
C GLY A 83 -19.68 -19.04 -11.59
N LEU A 84 -20.23 -18.70 -10.44
CA LEU A 84 -20.96 -19.62 -9.59
C LEU A 84 -22.45 -19.53 -9.88
N LEU A 85 -23.11 -20.68 -9.79
CA LEU A 85 -24.56 -20.81 -9.89
C LEU A 85 -25.09 -21.28 -8.54
N THR A 86 -26.23 -20.75 -8.13
CA THR A 86 -26.97 -21.19 -6.96
C THR A 86 -28.31 -21.76 -7.37
N VAL A 87 -28.81 -22.71 -6.59
CA VAL A 87 -30.13 -23.27 -6.81
C VAL A 87 -31.17 -22.23 -6.38
N SER A 88 -32.11 -21.91 -7.26
CA SER A 88 -33.17 -20.96 -7.03
C SER A 88 -34.52 -21.67 -6.82
N SER A 89 -35.55 -20.87 -6.53
CA SER A 89 -36.92 -21.36 -6.37
C SER A 89 -37.37 -22.16 -7.59
N PRO A 90 -38.08 -23.28 -7.39
CA PRO A 90 -38.60 -24.05 -8.50
C PRO A 90 -39.53 -23.25 -9.41
N PHE A 91 -39.38 -23.43 -10.71
CA PHE A 91 -40.31 -22.89 -11.70
C PHE A 91 -41.09 -24.04 -12.33
N LEU A 92 -42.40 -24.00 -12.25
CA LEU A 92 -43.31 -25.07 -12.70
C LEU A 92 -42.93 -26.48 -12.17
N GLY A 93 -42.50 -26.55 -10.90
CA GLY A 93 -42.11 -27.80 -10.25
C GLY A 93 -40.70 -28.31 -10.60
N HIS A 94 -39.94 -27.60 -11.44
CA HIS A 94 -38.58 -27.96 -11.81
C HIS A 94 -37.56 -27.07 -11.07
N PRO A 95 -36.45 -27.64 -10.53
CA PRO A 95 -35.38 -26.85 -9.93
C PRO A 95 -34.77 -25.93 -10.97
N THR A 96 -34.57 -24.66 -10.59
CA THR A 96 -33.93 -23.66 -11.44
C THR A 96 -32.57 -23.28 -10.83
N VAL A 97 -31.68 -22.82 -11.68
CA VAL A 97 -30.41 -22.28 -11.27
C VAL A 97 -30.29 -20.81 -11.71
N GLN A 98 -29.68 -20.00 -10.87
CA GLN A 98 -29.41 -18.61 -11.17
C GLN A 98 -27.95 -18.26 -10.84
N PRO A 99 -27.40 -17.21 -11.41
CA PRO A 99 -26.09 -16.72 -11.01
C PRO A 99 -26.02 -16.41 -9.51
N GLU A 100 -24.89 -16.75 -8.88
CA GLU A 100 -24.63 -16.34 -7.49
C GLU A 100 -24.24 -14.86 -7.46
N TRP A 101 -25.24 -14.02 -7.31
CA TRP A 101 -25.10 -12.55 -7.41
C TRP A 101 -24.17 -11.96 -6.36
N SER A 102 -24.05 -12.58 -5.18
CA SER A 102 -23.20 -12.12 -4.08
C SER A 102 -21.71 -12.17 -4.43
N GLN A 103 -21.32 -13.12 -5.29
CA GLN A 103 -19.95 -13.29 -5.75
C GLN A 103 -19.55 -12.28 -6.84
N GLY A 104 -20.54 -11.68 -7.50
CA GLY A 104 -20.34 -10.75 -8.59
C GLY A 104 -20.03 -11.43 -9.94
N LEU A 105 -19.80 -10.60 -10.95
CA LEU A 105 -19.47 -11.06 -12.29
C LEU A 105 -18.12 -11.79 -12.32
N MET A 106 -18.09 -12.92 -12.99
CA MET A 106 -16.86 -13.70 -13.22
C MET A 106 -15.73 -12.85 -13.81
N ASN A 107 -14.50 -13.09 -13.35
CA ASN A 107 -13.31 -12.49 -13.92
C ASN A 107 -12.16 -13.52 -13.98
N ASP A 108 -11.95 -14.09 -15.14
CA ASP A 108 -10.90 -15.10 -15.42
C ASP A 108 -9.49 -14.51 -15.48
N LYS A 109 -9.39 -13.16 -15.57
CA LYS A 109 -8.13 -12.41 -15.58
C LYS A 109 -7.62 -12.03 -14.19
N LEU A 110 -8.39 -12.41 -13.15
CA LEU A 110 -8.04 -12.10 -11.77
C LEU A 110 -6.72 -12.78 -11.40
N THR A 111 -5.74 -11.99 -10.94
CA THR A 111 -4.38 -12.46 -10.64
C THR A 111 -3.91 -12.00 -9.26
N TRP A 112 -2.72 -12.42 -8.89
CA TRP A 112 -2.06 -12.08 -7.62
C TRP A 112 -1.97 -10.57 -7.40
N GLU A 113 -2.21 -10.14 -6.17
CA GLU A 113 -1.73 -8.82 -5.72
C GLU A 113 -0.21 -8.87 -5.66
N GLU A 114 0.46 -7.84 -6.15
CA GLU A 114 1.91 -7.77 -6.18
C GLU A 114 2.42 -6.62 -5.31
N THR A 115 3.30 -6.93 -4.38
CA THR A 115 4.02 -5.93 -3.61
C THR A 115 5.48 -5.93 -4.01
N LYS A 116 5.98 -4.76 -4.42
CA LYS A 116 7.40 -4.48 -4.70
C LYS A 116 7.90 -3.57 -3.61
N GLN A 117 8.95 -3.98 -2.92
CA GLN A 117 9.54 -3.23 -1.82
C GLN A 117 11.02 -3.01 -2.04
N PHE A 118 11.44 -1.79 -1.85
CA PHE A 118 12.83 -1.36 -1.76
C PHE A 118 13.11 -0.89 -0.35
N ASP A 119 14.23 -1.34 0.24
CA ASP A 119 14.67 -0.92 1.57
C ASP A 119 16.13 -0.50 1.50
N LEU A 120 16.44 0.58 2.22
CA LEU A 120 17.79 1.07 2.45
C LEU A 120 17.96 1.24 3.95
N GLY A 121 18.92 0.55 4.54
CA GLY A 121 19.21 0.59 5.97
C GLY A 121 20.67 0.97 6.25
N LEU A 122 20.86 1.67 7.36
CA LEU A 122 22.17 2.01 7.92
C LEU A 122 22.18 1.60 9.39
N ASP A 123 23.14 0.75 9.75
CA ASP A 123 23.39 0.32 11.12
C ASP A 123 24.75 0.86 11.57
N LEU A 124 24.78 1.51 12.72
CA LEU A 124 25.98 2.12 13.31
C LEU A 124 26.06 1.78 14.79
N ASP A 125 27.23 1.32 15.24
CA ASP A 125 27.53 1.13 16.65
C ASP A 125 28.71 1.99 17.04
N PHE A 126 28.60 2.64 18.18
CA PHE A 126 29.61 3.57 18.71
C PHE A 126 29.98 3.24 20.16
N PHE A 127 31.17 3.64 20.55
CA PHE A 127 31.65 3.63 21.93
C PHE A 127 31.59 2.23 22.56
N GLN A 128 32.28 1.25 21.97
CA GLN A 128 32.31 -0.15 22.42
C GLN A 128 30.89 -0.78 22.44
N HIS A 129 30.13 -0.46 21.41
CA HIS A 129 28.72 -0.87 21.23
C HIS A 129 27.74 -0.33 22.31
N GLU A 130 28.12 0.73 23.03
CA GLU A 130 27.21 1.37 23.99
C GLU A 130 26.04 2.09 23.31
N VAL A 131 26.28 2.67 22.12
CA VAL A 131 25.26 3.37 21.35
C VAL A 131 25.07 2.68 20.01
N ASN A 132 23.84 2.18 19.77
CA ASN A 132 23.46 1.59 18.50
C ASN A 132 22.43 2.49 17.82
N ILE A 133 22.68 2.85 16.57
CA ILE A 133 21.79 3.67 15.74
C ILE A 133 21.39 2.87 14.50
N THR A 134 20.09 2.78 14.24
CA THR A 134 19.56 2.20 13.02
C THR A 134 18.68 3.22 12.32
N VAL A 135 18.91 3.40 11.03
CA VAL A 135 18.10 4.25 10.15
C VAL A 135 17.63 3.41 8.97
N ASP A 136 16.35 3.30 8.78
CA ASP A 136 15.77 2.58 7.65
C ASP A 136 14.85 3.50 6.83
N TYR A 137 14.99 3.39 5.52
CA TYR A 137 14.05 3.96 4.55
C TYR A 137 13.44 2.83 3.74
N TYR A 138 12.12 2.83 3.60
CA TYR A 138 11.44 1.89 2.75
C TYR A 138 10.53 2.57 1.73
N HIS A 139 10.38 1.92 0.58
CA HIS A 139 9.42 2.28 -0.45
C HIS A 139 8.72 1.02 -0.94
N ARG A 140 7.41 0.95 -0.70
CA ARG A 140 6.56 -0.21 -1.02
C ARG A 140 5.47 0.20 -1.99
N LEU A 141 5.46 -0.42 -3.15
CA LEU A 141 4.37 -0.34 -4.12
C LEU A 141 3.56 -1.63 -4.06
N THR A 142 2.32 -1.56 -3.61
CA THR A 142 1.34 -2.65 -3.76
C THR A 142 0.51 -2.36 -4.99
N ASP A 143 0.65 -3.21 -5.99
CA ASP A 143 -0.02 -3.11 -7.29
C ASP A 143 -1.03 -4.25 -7.45
N LYS A 144 -1.97 -4.09 -8.37
CA LYS A 144 -3.00 -5.08 -8.65
C LYS A 144 -3.84 -5.45 -7.42
N LEU A 145 -4.05 -4.49 -6.53
CA LEU A 145 -4.91 -4.70 -5.36
C LEU A 145 -6.28 -5.20 -5.78
N LEU A 146 -6.72 -6.25 -5.13
CA LEU A 146 -8.02 -6.87 -5.36
C LEU A 146 -9.11 -6.06 -4.70
N TYR A 147 -10.06 -5.66 -5.49
CA TYR A 147 -11.21 -4.89 -5.02
C TYR A 147 -12.49 -5.28 -5.76
N ASN A 148 -13.59 -5.28 -5.03
CA ASN A 148 -14.91 -5.58 -5.57
C ASN A 148 -15.55 -4.28 -6.07
N ILE A 149 -15.38 -3.99 -7.35
CA ILE A 149 -15.87 -2.75 -7.96
C ILE A 149 -17.36 -2.84 -8.30
N THR A 150 -18.05 -1.72 -8.13
CA THR A 150 -19.44 -1.59 -8.56
C THR A 150 -19.50 -1.46 -10.09
N LEU A 151 -20.35 -2.25 -10.71
CA LEU A 151 -20.62 -2.20 -12.13
C LEU A 151 -21.93 -1.44 -12.40
N PRO A 152 -22.07 -0.80 -13.57
CA PRO A 152 -23.36 -0.31 -14.03
C PRO A 152 -24.31 -1.51 -14.23
N GLY A 153 -25.24 -1.70 -13.29
CA GLY A 153 -26.11 -2.89 -13.22
C GLY A 153 -26.94 -3.16 -14.47
N ASN A 154 -27.19 -2.12 -15.28
CA ASN A 154 -28.00 -2.23 -16.49
C ASN A 154 -27.31 -2.98 -17.65
N TYR A 155 -25.99 -3.21 -17.59
CA TYR A 155 -25.24 -3.85 -18.68
C TYR A 155 -25.01 -5.34 -18.49
N SER A 156 -24.79 -5.79 -17.27
CA SER A 156 -24.35 -7.16 -17.02
C SER A 156 -25.32 -7.98 -16.17
N GLY A 157 -26.34 -7.35 -15.60
CA GLY A 157 -27.19 -7.95 -14.57
C GLY A 157 -26.46 -8.14 -13.23
N TYR A 158 -25.16 -7.95 -13.18
CA TYR A 158 -24.36 -8.03 -11.96
C TYR A 158 -24.03 -6.62 -11.44
N GLN A 159 -24.11 -6.44 -10.14
CA GLN A 159 -23.80 -5.15 -9.50
C GLN A 159 -22.33 -4.95 -9.19
N ARG A 160 -21.54 -6.04 -9.16
CA ARG A 160 -20.16 -6.03 -8.70
C ARG A 160 -19.29 -6.99 -9.51
N GLN A 161 -17.97 -6.71 -9.50
CA GLN A 161 -16.96 -7.59 -10.06
C GLN A 161 -15.64 -7.42 -9.30
N TRP A 162 -14.98 -8.51 -8.98
CA TRP A 162 -13.63 -8.50 -8.45
C TRP A 162 -12.63 -8.17 -9.55
N GLN A 163 -11.79 -7.18 -9.31
CA GLN A 163 -10.75 -6.77 -10.25
C GLN A 163 -9.43 -6.44 -9.52
N ASN A 164 -8.33 -6.59 -10.23
CA ASN A 164 -7.03 -6.06 -9.82
C ASN A 164 -6.99 -4.55 -10.15
N ALA A 165 -7.56 -3.73 -9.30
CA ALA A 165 -8.05 -2.41 -9.63
C ALA A 165 -7.10 -1.28 -9.23
N TYR A 166 -6.47 -1.37 -8.06
CA TYR A 166 -5.78 -0.26 -7.44
C TYR A 166 -4.29 -0.49 -7.29
N ALA A 167 -3.54 0.60 -7.16
CA ALA A 167 -2.16 0.58 -6.72
C ALA A 167 -1.95 1.63 -5.63
N ILE A 168 -1.24 1.23 -4.56
CA ILE A 168 -0.95 2.06 -3.39
C ILE A 168 0.55 2.08 -3.16
N VAL A 169 1.08 3.25 -2.86
CA VAL A 169 2.47 3.43 -2.44
C VAL A 169 2.49 3.76 -0.96
N ASN A 170 3.34 3.04 -0.21
CA ASN A 170 3.71 3.36 1.15
C ASN A 170 5.22 3.58 1.21
N SER A 171 5.65 4.66 1.81
CA SER A 171 7.06 4.95 2.05
C SER A 171 7.23 5.43 3.48
N GLY A 172 8.39 5.22 4.06
CA GLY A 172 8.65 5.69 5.40
C GLY A 172 10.13 5.76 5.73
N ILE A 173 10.42 6.49 6.80
CA ILE A 173 11.71 6.56 7.44
C ILE A 173 11.52 6.14 8.89
N GLU A 174 12.38 5.25 9.36
CA GLU A 174 12.42 4.77 10.72
C GLU A 174 13.79 5.06 11.31
N PHE A 175 13.83 5.58 12.52
CA PHE A 175 15.03 5.88 13.25
C PHE A 175 14.94 5.25 14.63
N MET A 176 15.97 4.51 15.03
CA MET A 176 16.07 3.87 16.34
C MET A 176 17.45 4.14 16.92
N VAL A 177 17.46 4.47 18.21
CA VAL A 177 18.67 4.56 19.02
C VAL A 177 18.49 3.66 20.23
N LYS A 178 19.50 2.85 20.51
CA LYS A 178 19.66 2.11 21.78
C LYS A 178 20.93 2.62 22.44
N TRP A 179 20.86 2.91 23.72
CA TRP A 179 21.97 3.42 24.49
C TRP A 179 22.09 2.72 25.83
N ASP A 180 23.22 2.10 26.09
CA ASP A 180 23.59 1.52 27.38
C ASP A 180 24.29 2.61 28.22
N ILE A 181 23.47 3.39 28.97
CA ILE A 181 23.93 4.56 29.73
C ILE A 181 24.86 4.13 30.91
N ILE A 182 24.51 3.03 31.56
CA ILE A 182 25.27 2.46 32.64
C ILE A 182 25.44 0.96 32.42
N ARG A 183 26.67 0.49 32.37
CA ARG A 183 27.05 -0.92 32.17
C ARG A 183 28.00 -1.38 33.25
N LYS A 184 27.51 -1.58 34.48
CA LYS A 184 28.28 -2.04 35.62
C LYS A 184 27.73 -3.35 36.14
N GLU A 185 28.57 -4.15 36.83
CA GLU A 185 28.18 -5.47 37.38
C GLU A 185 26.87 -5.43 38.22
N LYS A 186 26.71 -4.37 39.02
CA LYS A 186 25.54 -4.24 39.94
C LYS A 186 24.46 -3.32 39.45
N LEU A 187 24.68 -2.61 38.36
CA LEU A 187 23.71 -1.65 37.81
C LEU A 187 23.84 -1.57 36.31
N THR A 188 22.77 -1.91 35.62
CA THR A 188 22.68 -1.73 34.18
C THR A 188 21.48 -0.80 33.90
N TRP A 189 21.72 0.25 33.14
CA TRP A 189 20.66 1.14 32.67
C TRP A 189 20.78 1.32 31.17
N ASN A 190 19.79 0.86 30.44
CA ASN A 190 19.67 1.04 29.00
C ASN A 190 18.42 1.86 28.64
N MET A 191 18.50 2.60 27.56
CA MET A 191 17.42 3.40 26.99
C MET A 191 17.28 3.08 25.53
N SER A 192 16.06 3.03 25.04
CA SER A 192 15.78 2.94 23.61
C SER A 192 14.78 4.01 23.20
N PHE A 193 15.04 4.63 22.07
CA PHE A 193 14.15 5.60 21.44
C PHE A 193 13.93 5.19 19.99
N ASN A 194 12.69 5.24 19.55
CA ASN A 194 12.35 5.06 18.15
C ASN A 194 11.36 6.11 17.68
N ILE A 195 11.49 6.52 16.43
CA ILE A 195 10.57 7.39 15.74
C ILE A 195 10.41 6.93 14.31
N ALA A 196 9.18 6.94 13.81
CA ALA A 196 8.89 6.59 12.43
C ALA A 196 7.94 7.62 11.81
N ARG A 197 8.15 7.87 10.53
CA ARG A 197 7.24 8.67 9.72
C ARG A 197 6.88 7.94 8.45
N ASN A 198 5.60 7.70 8.26
CA ASN A 198 5.07 6.97 7.12
C ASN A 198 4.23 7.88 6.23
N TRP A 199 4.32 7.68 4.93
CA TRP A 199 3.49 8.33 3.92
C TRP A 199 2.82 7.27 3.08
N ASN A 200 1.55 7.42 2.82
CA ASN A 200 0.83 6.60 1.85
C ASN A 200 0.23 7.49 0.76
N ARG A 201 0.02 6.91 -0.41
CA ARG A 201 -0.66 7.59 -1.50
C ARG A 201 -1.32 6.59 -2.46
N LEU A 202 -2.47 6.96 -2.96
CA LEU A 202 -3.11 6.26 -4.07
C LEU A 202 -2.31 6.53 -5.35
N LYS A 203 -1.81 5.48 -6.02
CA LYS A 203 -1.05 5.60 -7.27
C LYS A 203 -1.91 5.36 -8.49
N LYS A 204 -2.87 4.45 -8.39
CA LYS A 204 -3.75 4.05 -9.49
C LYS A 204 -5.15 3.78 -8.95
N SER A 205 -6.14 4.23 -9.69
CA SER A 205 -7.56 3.96 -9.46
C SER A 205 -8.16 3.23 -10.67
N THR A 206 -9.38 2.73 -10.52
CA THR A 206 -10.15 2.10 -11.59
C THR A 206 -10.76 3.16 -12.51
N ASN A 207 -11.04 2.76 -13.75
CA ASN A 207 -11.86 3.51 -14.70
C ASN A 207 -11.39 4.94 -15.02
N GLY A 208 -10.08 5.22 -14.81
CA GLY A 208 -9.52 6.55 -15.08
C GLY A 208 -10.04 7.66 -14.15
N MET A 209 -10.73 7.31 -13.07
CA MET A 209 -11.18 8.30 -12.08
C MET A 209 -10.01 8.76 -11.22
N ASP A 210 -9.86 10.07 -11.05
CA ASP A 210 -8.81 10.65 -10.21
C ASP A 210 -9.06 10.47 -8.71
N PHE A 211 -10.25 10.03 -8.33
CA PHE A 211 -10.63 9.81 -6.93
C PHE A 211 -11.45 8.54 -6.75
N GLN A 212 -11.43 8.00 -5.54
CA GLN A 212 -12.22 6.85 -5.12
C GLN A 212 -12.71 7.02 -3.68
N ASN A 213 -13.98 6.69 -3.46
CA ASN A 213 -14.55 6.52 -2.15
C ASN A 213 -14.59 5.02 -1.80
N PHE A 214 -13.81 4.60 -0.82
CA PHE A 214 -13.75 3.20 -0.40
C PHE A 214 -14.85 2.82 0.61
N ASN A 215 -15.54 3.79 1.20
CA ASN A 215 -16.52 3.56 2.27
C ASN A 215 -17.99 3.57 1.81
N GLY A 216 -18.24 3.59 0.50
CA GLY A 216 -19.59 3.69 -0.04
C GLY A 216 -20.12 5.14 -0.08
N VAL A 217 -21.05 5.39 -1.00
CA VAL A 217 -21.37 6.75 -1.47
C VAL A 217 -22.34 7.52 -0.56
N GLU A 218 -23.02 6.89 0.39
CA GLU A 218 -24.26 7.46 0.90
C GLU A 218 -24.20 8.14 2.27
N ASN A 219 -23.08 8.07 2.97
CA ASN A 219 -22.97 8.81 4.22
C ASN A 219 -21.86 9.85 4.11
N PHE A 220 -22.16 11.05 4.51
CA PHE A 220 -21.36 12.27 4.66
C PHE A 220 -19.91 12.11 5.22
N ASN A 221 -19.33 10.95 5.09
CA ASN A 221 -17.93 10.72 5.38
C ASN A 221 -17.09 11.27 4.21
N ASN A 222 -16.61 12.49 4.37
CA ASN A 222 -15.76 13.24 3.44
C ASN A 222 -14.41 12.55 3.18
N ASN A 223 -14.33 11.23 3.34
CA ASN A 223 -13.11 10.46 3.16
C ASN A 223 -12.97 10.05 1.69
N LEU A 224 -12.14 10.78 0.98
CA LEU A 224 -11.81 10.49 -0.41
C LEU A 224 -10.35 10.08 -0.53
N SER A 225 -10.11 9.14 -1.44
CA SER A 225 -8.76 8.79 -1.87
C SER A 225 -8.54 9.32 -3.28
N VAL A 226 -7.70 10.33 -3.41
CA VAL A 226 -7.37 10.99 -4.69
C VAL A 226 -6.01 10.50 -5.17
N ILE A 227 -5.85 10.29 -6.47
CA ILE A 227 -4.57 9.87 -7.05
C ILE A 227 -3.48 10.88 -6.67
N GLY A 228 -2.35 10.36 -6.17
CA GLY A 228 -1.22 11.17 -5.70
C GLY A 228 -1.33 11.69 -4.27
N LYS A 229 -2.50 11.56 -3.62
CA LYS A 229 -2.75 11.98 -2.24
C LYS A 229 -2.85 10.79 -1.30
N ALA A 230 -2.86 11.08 0.01
CA ALA A 230 -3.05 10.06 1.03
C ALA A 230 -4.40 9.36 0.88
N LEU A 231 -4.43 8.06 1.25
CA LEU A 231 -5.66 7.30 1.31
C LEU A 231 -6.55 7.85 2.43
N ASN A 232 -7.86 7.82 2.19
CA ASN A 232 -8.87 8.26 3.15
C ASN A 232 -8.63 9.69 3.64
N GLY A 233 -8.17 10.58 2.75
CA GLY A 233 -8.03 12.00 3.07
C GLY A 233 -9.38 12.59 3.46
N ILE A 234 -9.40 13.39 4.52
CA ILE A 234 -10.58 14.13 4.93
C ILE A 234 -10.65 15.42 4.09
N TYR A 235 -11.69 15.53 3.30
CA TYR A 235 -11.94 16.70 2.48
C TYR A 235 -13.05 17.51 3.11
N VAL A 236 -12.73 18.75 3.42
CA VAL A 236 -13.66 19.72 4.01
C VAL A 236 -13.75 20.96 3.14
N TYR A 237 -14.84 21.63 3.23
CA TYR A 237 -14.96 22.95 2.61
C TYR A 237 -14.00 23.92 3.32
N LYS A 238 -13.22 24.65 2.52
CA LYS A 238 -12.39 25.72 3.03
C LYS A 238 -13.28 26.95 3.19
N ASP A 239 -13.37 27.45 4.42
CA ASP A 239 -14.00 28.74 4.67
C ASP A 239 -13.21 29.85 3.93
N LYS A 240 -13.90 30.59 3.09
CA LYS A 240 -13.39 31.76 2.36
C LYS A 240 -14.00 33.08 2.86
N GLY A 241 -14.71 33.00 3.99
CA GLY A 241 -15.51 34.11 4.47
C GLY A 241 -16.88 34.16 3.78
N TYR A 242 -17.52 35.30 3.89
CA TYR A 242 -18.86 35.55 3.32
C TYR A 242 -18.80 36.70 2.33
N TYR A 243 -19.80 36.73 1.44
CA TYR A 243 -19.97 37.83 0.51
C TYR A 243 -20.54 39.03 1.24
N ASN A 244 -19.92 40.20 1.05
CA ASN A 244 -20.40 41.43 1.68
C ASN A 244 -21.57 42.09 0.90
N SER A 245 -21.71 41.74 -0.37
CA SER A 245 -22.77 42.22 -1.24
C SER A 245 -23.23 41.15 -2.21
N GLU A 246 -24.45 41.30 -2.70
CA GLU A 246 -25.02 40.35 -3.69
C GLU A 246 -24.25 40.35 -5.00
N SER A 247 -23.59 41.46 -5.34
CA SER A 247 -22.78 41.57 -6.56
C SER A 247 -21.53 40.69 -6.57
N GLU A 248 -21.03 40.35 -5.40
CA GLU A 248 -19.85 39.48 -5.22
C GLU A 248 -20.18 37.98 -5.44
N ILE A 249 -21.47 37.61 -5.35
CA ILE A 249 -21.88 36.20 -5.49
C ILE A 249 -21.75 35.75 -6.95
N PRO A 250 -20.97 34.71 -7.24
CA PRO A 250 -20.83 34.17 -8.60
C PRO A 250 -22.18 33.79 -9.17
N SER A 251 -22.54 34.39 -10.29
CA SER A 251 -23.86 34.21 -10.91
C SER A 251 -23.77 34.47 -12.42
N TYR A 252 -24.78 34.02 -13.14
CA TYR A 252 -24.97 34.32 -14.56
C TYR A 252 -26.46 34.65 -14.81
N TYR A 253 -26.76 35.25 -15.95
CA TYR A 253 -28.13 35.52 -16.33
C TYR A 253 -28.63 34.48 -17.34
N LEU A 254 -29.77 33.91 -17.08
CA LEU A 254 -30.50 33.03 -17.99
C LEU A 254 -31.89 33.63 -18.26
N ASN A 255 -32.16 33.96 -19.51
CA ASN A 255 -33.44 34.57 -19.93
C ASN A 255 -33.83 35.80 -19.07
N GLY A 256 -32.87 36.63 -18.75
CA GLY A 256 -33.09 37.83 -17.93
C GLY A 256 -33.20 37.58 -16.42
N THR A 257 -33.18 36.36 -15.98
CA THR A 257 -33.16 35.98 -14.55
C THR A 257 -31.75 35.68 -14.07
N ARG A 258 -31.37 36.28 -12.96
CA ARG A 258 -30.08 35.98 -12.32
C ARG A 258 -30.10 34.61 -11.69
N VAL A 259 -29.12 33.76 -12.07
CA VAL A 259 -28.93 32.41 -11.55
C VAL A 259 -27.60 32.34 -10.84
N TYR A 260 -27.61 31.96 -9.57
CA TYR A 260 -26.40 31.77 -8.78
C TYR A 260 -25.74 30.44 -9.16
N THR A 261 -24.40 30.43 -9.27
CA THR A 261 -23.65 29.20 -9.57
C THR A 261 -23.69 28.27 -8.36
N TYR A 262 -23.53 26.96 -8.63
CA TYR A 262 -23.46 25.94 -7.57
C TYR A 262 -22.34 26.29 -6.58
N GLY A 263 -22.64 26.26 -5.30
CA GLY A 263 -21.71 26.62 -4.23
C GLY A 263 -21.84 28.08 -3.77
N SER A 264 -22.46 28.98 -4.54
CA SER A 264 -22.69 30.37 -4.10
C SER A 264 -23.71 30.48 -2.96
N ASN A 265 -24.63 29.52 -2.86
CA ASN A 265 -25.63 29.48 -1.78
C ASN A 265 -25.12 28.81 -0.49
N ILE A 266 -24.01 28.12 -0.53
CA ILE A 266 -23.44 27.40 0.62
C ILE A 266 -22.78 28.38 1.61
N TYR A 267 -22.44 29.56 1.15
CA TYR A 267 -21.69 30.56 1.92
C TYR A 267 -22.55 31.73 2.42
N GLN A 268 -23.85 31.59 2.37
CA GLN A 268 -24.81 32.58 2.89
C GLN A 268 -25.27 32.29 4.33
N PHE A 269 -24.46 31.56 5.11
CA PHE A 269 -24.75 31.30 6.52
C PHE A 269 -23.91 32.20 7.40
#